data_37ba023314bc7146e248fbbf24a5eb13
#
_entry.id   37ba023314bc7146e248fbbf24a5eb13
#
_cell.length_a   1.000
_cell.length_b   1.000
_cell.length_c   1.000
_cell.angle_alpha   90.00
_cell.angle_beta   90.00
_cell.angle_gamma   90.00
#
_symmetry.space_group_name_H-M   'P 1'
#
loop_
_entity.id
_entity.type
_entity.pdbx_description
1 polymer ?
#
loop_
_entity_poly.entity_id
_entity_poly.type
_entity_poly.pdbx_seq_one_letter_code
_entity_poly.pdbx_strand_id
1 'polypeptide(L)'
;MSQKLHTFFKVALLSLCLSPAFAASISETINLIGLHYNYQQFKTNAATGNLVFVVNNQIFDTPGRASTPYEVKDAFAFAITKDNLSGGQQIFMLRSDLFYRNVTKTISSIQIDFNDGGGFRTITLGQPINITYTTNGAKNLIVKVTYADGQVLQSQSRINITNIDAQACSNCRYSAPVTEFSQRATFQCQPTK
;
A
#
# COMPACT_ATOMS: atom_id res chain seq x y z
N MET A 1 54.72 27.36 60.95
CA MET A 1 53.28 27.64 60.85
C MET A 1 52.92 27.41 59.41
N SER A 2 52.32 26.28 59.10
CA SER A 2 51.93 25.91 57.71
C SER A 2 50.46 25.63 57.76
N GLN A 3 49.69 26.50 57.11
CA GLN A 3 48.26 26.28 56.87
C GLN A 3 48.05 25.52 55.55
N LYS A 4 47.51 24.30 55.69
CA LYS A 4 47.08 23.49 54.54
C LYS A 4 45.71 23.99 54.07
N LEU A 5 45.70 24.53 52.84
CA LEU A 5 44.49 24.92 52.11
C LEU A 5 43.90 23.67 51.48
N HIS A 6 42.77 23.19 52.00
CA HIS A 6 41.99 22.13 51.37
C HIS A 6 41.02 22.75 50.36
N THR A 7 41.37 22.62 49.09
CA THR A 7 40.48 22.99 47.99
C THR A 7 39.53 21.82 47.73
N PHE A 8 38.26 21.98 48.12
CA PHE A 8 37.20 21.05 47.74
C PHE A 8 36.82 21.27 46.28
N PHE A 9 37.23 20.32 45.44
CA PHE A 9 36.76 20.26 44.05
C PHE A 9 35.36 19.64 44.05
N LYS A 10 34.31 20.46 43.97
CA LYS A 10 32.96 19.95 43.69
C LYS A 10 32.89 19.60 42.19
N VAL A 11 33.00 18.29 41.91
CA VAL A 11 32.66 17.76 40.58
C VAL A 11 31.14 17.79 40.48
N ALA A 12 30.62 18.79 39.74
CA ALA A 12 29.22 18.79 39.31
C ALA A 12 29.07 17.71 38.24
N LEU A 13 28.49 16.57 38.62
CA LEU A 13 28.05 15.57 37.64
C LEU A 13 26.88 16.14 36.85
N LEU A 14 27.18 16.67 35.66
CA LEU A 14 26.17 17.06 34.71
C LEU A 14 25.57 15.78 34.14
N SER A 15 24.44 15.33 34.71
CA SER A 15 23.65 14.23 34.18
C SER A 15 23.07 14.68 32.84
N LEU A 16 23.77 14.36 31.74
CA LEU A 16 23.21 14.44 30.39
C LEU A 16 22.07 13.42 30.33
N CYS A 17 20.84 13.86 30.55
CA CYS A 17 19.68 13.11 30.09
C CYS A 17 19.78 13.01 28.54
N LEU A 18 20.42 11.93 28.05
CA LEU A 18 20.20 11.50 26.68
C LEU A 18 18.73 11.13 26.59
N SER A 19 17.92 12.05 26.09
CA SER A 19 16.59 11.70 25.60
C SER A 19 16.79 10.58 24.60
N PRO A 20 16.10 9.43 24.72
CA PRO A 20 16.13 8.45 23.66
C PRO A 20 15.65 9.17 22.42
N ALA A 21 16.55 9.33 21.46
CA ALA A 21 16.18 9.80 20.13
C ALA A 21 15.03 8.88 19.70
N PHE A 22 13.86 9.45 19.56
CA PHE A 22 12.73 8.79 18.92
C PHE A 22 13.25 8.30 17.57
N ALA A 23 13.53 7.01 17.49
CA ALA A 23 13.73 6.37 16.21
C ALA A 23 12.39 6.54 15.49
N ALA A 24 12.28 7.60 14.71
CA ALA A 24 11.21 7.72 13.75
C ALA A 24 11.26 6.43 12.93
N SER A 25 10.28 5.56 13.10
CA SER A 25 10.17 4.37 12.29
C SER A 25 10.09 4.86 10.86
N ILE A 26 11.15 4.62 10.10
CA ILE A 26 11.16 4.94 8.67
C ILE A 26 10.04 4.09 8.09
N SER A 27 8.91 4.72 7.78
CA SER A 27 7.79 4.03 7.16
C SER A 27 8.26 3.60 5.77
N GLU A 28 8.35 2.30 5.58
CA GLU A 28 8.72 1.71 4.29
C GLU A 28 7.70 2.12 3.23
N THR A 29 8.19 2.58 2.08
CA THR A 29 7.30 2.88 0.95
C THR A 29 6.86 1.58 0.28
N ILE A 30 5.55 1.36 0.24
CA ILE A 30 4.93 0.18 -0.35
C ILE A 30 4.71 0.46 -1.83
N ASN A 31 5.38 -0.32 -2.67
CA ASN A 31 5.26 -0.15 -4.10
C ASN A 31 3.98 -0.81 -4.62
N LEU A 32 3.33 -0.09 -5.51
CA LEU A 32 2.17 -0.54 -6.25
C LEU A 32 2.60 -0.86 -7.69
N ILE A 33 2.04 -1.90 -8.25
CA ILE A 33 2.32 -2.39 -9.60
C ILE A 33 1.05 -2.28 -10.42
N GLY A 34 1.13 -1.69 -11.59
CA GLY A 34 0.04 -1.62 -12.56
C GLY A 34 0.41 -2.32 -13.85
N LEU A 35 -0.52 -3.07 -14.40
CA LEU A 35 -0.39 -3.72 -15.70
C LEU A 35 -1.62 -3.39 -16.55
N HIS A 36 -1.45 -2.63 -17.62
CA HIS A 36 -2.47 -2.41 -18.63
C HIS A 36 -2.03 -3.06 -19.93
N TYR A 37 -2.82 -4.00 -20.42
CA TYR A 37 -2.54 -4.67 -21.68
C TYR A 37 -3.82 -4.86 -22.49
N ASN A 38 -3.68 -4.85 -23.80
CA ASN A 38 -4.70 -5.33 -24.68
C ASN A 38 -4.38 -6.74 -25.17
N TYR A 39 -5.42 -7.50 -25.40
CA TYR A 39 -5.36 -8.86 -25.92
C TYR A 39 -6.44 -9.07 -26.97
N GLN A 40 -6.25 -10.09 -27.77
CA GLN A 40 -7.23 -10.47 -28.75
C GLN A 40 -8.04 -11.66 -28.24
N GLN A 41 -9.34 -11.57 -28.34
CA GLN A 41 -10.25 -12.68 -28.09
C GLN A 41 -11.15 -12.90 -29.30
N PHE A 42 -11.68 -14.11 -29.42
CA PHE A 42 -12.70 -14.37 -30.47
C PHE A 42 -13.94 -13.55 -30.17
N LYS A 43 -14.50 -12.96 -31.25
CA LYS A 43 -15.82 -12.36 -31.19
C LYS A 43 -16.84 -13.44 -30.80
N THR A 44 -17.82 -13.10 -29.99
CA THR A 44 -18.86 -14.03 -29.53
C THR A 44 -19.63 -14.65 -30.68
N ASN A 45 -19.74 -13.94 -31.81
CA ASN A 45 -20.39 -14.41 -33.03
C ASN A 45 -19.42 -14.92 -34.09
N ALA A 46 -18.16 -15.22 -33.75
CA ALA A 46 -17.16 -15.60 -34.75
C ALA A 46 -17.58 -16.86 -35.55
N ALA A 47 -18.12 -17.87 -34.88
CA ALA A 47 -18.60 -19.09 -35.54
C ALA A 47 -19.92 -18.87 -36.29
N THR A 48 -20.90 -18.19 -35.68
CA THR A 48 -22.21 -17.94 -36.28
C THR A 48 -22.13 -16.93 -37.45
N GLY A 49 -21.12 -16.08 -37.43
CA GLY A 49 -20.83 -15.11 -38.52
C GLY A 49 -19.93 -15.69 -39.63
N ASN A 50 -19.67 -16.98 -39.64
CA ASN A 50 -18.78 -17.64 -40.62
C ASN A 50 -17.36 -17.04 -40.67
N LEU A 51 -16.87 -16.50 -39.54
CA LEU A 51 -15.50 -15.99 -39.44
C LEU A 51 -14.51 -17.11 -39.09
N VAL A 52 -15.01 -18.13 -38.39
CA VAL A 52 -14.32 -19.38 -38.08
C VAL A 52 -15.31 -20.55 -38.18
N PHE A 53 -14.80 -21.76 -38.35
CA PHE A 53 -15.60 -22.98 -38.20
C PHE A 53 -14.97 -23.96 -37.23
N VAL A 54 -15.80 -24.83 -36.65
CA VAL A 54 -15.39 -25.77 -35.61
C VAL A 54 -15.60 -27.19 -36.13
N VAL A 55 -14.54 -27.98 -36.14
CA VAL A 55 -14.56 -29.40 -36.48
C VAL A 55 -13.82 -30.19 -35.40
N ASN A 56 -14.45 -31.23 -34.88
CA ASN A 56 -13.86 -32.07 -33.85
C ASN A 56 -13.28 -31.28 -32.65
N ASN A 57 -14.00 -30.26 -32.21
CA ASN A 57 -13.60 -29.37 -31.12
C ASN A 57 -12.35 -28.51 -31.39
N GLN A 58 -11.96 -28.40 -32.67
CA GLN A 58 -10.87 -27.53 -33.12
C GLN A 58 -11.45 -26.36 -33.93
N ILE A 59 -10.85 -25.18 -33.75
CA ILE A 59 -11.27 -23.95 -34.43
C ILE A 59 -10.37 -23.73 -35.64
N PHE A 60 -10.99 -23.53 -36.80
CA PHE A 60 -10.29 -23.28 -38.05
C PHE A 60 -10.70 -21.93 -38.59
N ASP A 61 -9.79 -21.32 -39.34
CA ASP A 61 -10.05 -20.07 -40.06
C ASP A 61 -10.96 -20.33 -41.29
N THR A 62 -11.94 -19.45 -41.49
CA THR A 62 -12.78 -19.51 -42.69
C THR A 62 -12.05 -18.84 -43.83
N PRO A 63 -11.72 -19.56 -44.93
CA PRO A 63 -11.10 -18.97 -46.11
C PRO A 63 -11.98 -17.87 -46.68
N GLY A 64 -11.39 -16.70 -46.99
CA GLY A 64 -12.11 -15.58 -47.59
C GLY A 64 -13.10 -14.88 -46.66
N ARG A 65 -12.99 -15.05 -45.33
CA ARG A 65 -13.85 -14.36 -44.35
C ARG A 65 -13.94 -12.83 -44.60
N ALA A 66 -15.09 -12.26 -44.33
CA ALA A 66 -15.34 -10.83 -44.55
C ALA A 66 -14.59 -9.90 -43.55
N SER A 67 -14.21 -10.42 -42.39
CA SER A 67 -13.53 -9.64 -41.33
C SER A 67 -12.71 -10.54 -40.40
N THR A 68 -11.88 -9.92 -39.55
CA THR A 68 -11.17 -10.66 -38.50
C THR A 68 -12.13 -11.29 -37.49
N PRO A 69 -11.91 -12.54 -37.07
CA PRO A 69 -12.70 -13.20 -36.04
C PRO A 69 -12.36 -12.67 -34.63
N TYR A 70 -11.36 -11.83 -34.51
CA TYR A 70 -10.87 -11.32 -33.21
C TYR A 70 -11.39 -9.91 -32.97
N GLU A 71 -11.59 -9.62 -31.69
CA GLU A 71 -11.76 -8.27 -31.16
C GLU A 71 -10.65 -7.98 -30.12
N VAL A 72 -10.25 -6.72 -30.06
CA VAL A 72 -9.28 -6.27 -29.07
C VAL A 72 -10.02 -5.91 -27.79
N LYS A 73 -9.57 -6.43 -26.68
CA LYS A 73 -10.04 -6.11 -25.32
C LYS A 73 -8.91 -5.54 -24.50
N ASP A 74 -9.26 -4.64 -23.63
CA ASP A 74 -8.34 -4.09 -22.64
C ASP A 74 -8.53 -4.79 -21.29
N ALA A 75 -7.43 -5.08 -20.60
CA ALA A 75 -7.42 -5.58 -19.25
C ALA A 75 -6.47 -4.73 -18.41
N PHE A 76 -6.87 -4.49 -17.18
CA PHE A 76 -6.06 -3.82 -16.18
C PHE A 76 -5.94 -4.69 -14.94
N ALA A 77 -4.71 -4.94 -14.52
CA ALA A 77 -4.40 -5.62 -13.27
C ALA A 77 -3.61 -4.70 -12.35
N PHE A 78 -3.82 -4.86 -11.06
CA PHE A 78 -3.16 -4.08 -10.03
C PHE A 78 -2.69 -5.01 -8.90
N ALA A 79 -1.47 -4.80 -8.45
CA ALA A 79 -0.87 -5.58 -7.37
C ALA A 79 -0.12 -4.68 -6.39
N ILE A 80 0.12 -5.22 -5.21
CA ILE A 80 0.86 -4.57 -4.12
C ILE A 80 2.04 -5.45 -3.77
N THR A 81 3.22 -4.85 -3.57
CA THR A 81 4.45 -5.62 -3.28
C THR A 81 4.47 -6.23 -1.87
N LYS A 82 3.61 -5.74 -0.97
CA LYS A 82 3.52 -6.19 0.42
C LYS A 82 2.06 -6.15 0.87
N ASP A 83 1.52 -7.27 1.26
CA ASP A 83 0.11 -7.42 1.59
C ASP A 83 -0.19 -7.41 3.10
N ASN A 84 0.81 -7.65 3.95
CA ASN A 84 0.69 -7.59 5.41
C ASN A 84 1.48 -6.39 5.94
N LEU A 85 0.75 -5.42 6.49
CA LEU A 85 1.29 -4.13 6.93
C LEU A 85 1.05 -3.95 8.42
N SER A 86 2.05 -3.41 9.11
CA SER A 86 1.99 -3.15 10.55
C SER A 86 1.92 -1.64 10.82
N GLY A 87 1.03 -1.25 11.72
CA GLY A 87 0.79 0.15 12.09
C GLY A 87 -0.19 0.88 11.19
N GLY A 88 -0.73 1.98 11.69
CA GLY A 88 -1.79 2.73 11.02
C GLY A 88 -1.30 3.60 9.87
N GLN A 89 -0.08 4.13 9.93
CA GLN A 89 0.46 5.00 8.89
C GLN A 89 1.24 4.21 7.85
N GLN A 90 0.85 4.36 6.59
CA GLN A 90 1.46 3.65 5.45
C GLN A 90 1.77 4.64 4.34
N ILE A 91 2.86 4.41 3.62
CA ILE A 91 3.24 5.20 2.44
C ILE A 91 3.14 4.30 1.21
N PHE A 92 2.31 4.67 0.26
CA PHE A 92 2.17 3.96 -1.01
C PHE A 92 2.73 4.78 -2.15
N MET A 93 3.23 4.11 -3.18
CA MET A 93 3.69 4.75 -4.40
C MET A 93 3.47 3.84 -5.61
N LEU A 94 2.76 4.33 -6.62
CA LEU A 94 2.71 3.67 -7.93
C LEU A 94 3.89 4.17 -8.75
N ARG A 95 4.94 3.37 -8.80
CA ARG A 95 6.16 3.72 -9.53
C ARG A 95 5.93 3.68 -11.02
N SER A 96 6.51 4.63 -11.75
CA SER A 96 6.40 4.70 -13.21
C SER A 96 7.05 3.50 -13.92
N ASP A 97 8.13 2.97 -13.36
CA ASP A 97 8.84 1.78 -13.85
C ASP A 97 8.16 0.45 -13.51
N LEU A 98 7.17 0.47 -12.61
CA LEU A 98 6.31 -0.66 -12.28
C LEU A 98 4.89 -0.54 -12.88
N PHE A 99 4.69 0.43 -13.76
CA PHE A 99 3.45 0.57 -14.53
C PHE A 99 3.67 0.11 -15.97
N TYR A 100 3.41 -1.16 -16.21
CA TYR A 100 3.62 -1.82 -17.49
C TYR A 100 2.40 -1.67 -18.41
N ARG A 101 2.66 -1.40 -19.69
CA ARG A 101 1.58 -1.36 -20.69
C ARG A 101 2.09 -1.69 -22.08
N ASN A 102 1.27 -2.40 -22.85
CA ASN A 102 1.47 -2.62 -24.28
C ASN A 102 0.53 -1.77 -25.16
N VAL A 103 -0.12 -0.78 -24.54
CA VAL A 103 -1.08 0.10 -25.21
C VAL A 103 -0.57 1.52 -25.26
N THR A 104 -0.96 2.25 -26.30
CA THR A 104 -0.57 3.65 -26.54
C THR A 104 -1.61 4.65 -26.01
N LYS A 105 -2.75 4.17 -25.50
CA LYS A 105 -3.82 5.03 -24.96
C LYS A 105 -3.29 5.97 -23.88
N THR A 106 -3.63 7.25 -23.99
CA THR A 106 -3.27 8.25 -22.99
C THR A 106 -4.11 8.07 -21.75
N ILE A 107 -3.45 7.97 -20.59
CA ILE A 107 -4.11 7.97 -19.27
C ILE A 107 -4.47 9.40 -18.93
N SER A 108 -5.75 9.63 -18.62
CA SER A 108 -6.28 10.91 -18.13
C SER A 108 -6.15 11.02 -16.62
N SER A 109 -6.47 9.96 -15.89
CA SER A 109 -6.30 9.93 -14.42
C SER A 109 -6.14 8.52 -13.90
N ILE A 110 -5.46 8.42 -12.76
CA ILE A 110 -5.39 7.20 -11.94
C ILE A 110 -5.91 7.58 -10.55
N GLN A 111 -6.89 6.83 -10.06
CA GLN A 111 -7.48 7.04 -8.75
C GLN A 111 -7.44 5.75 -7.96
N ILE A 112 -7.15 5.85 -6.65
CA ILE A 112 -7.15 4.71 -5.75
C ILE A 112 -8.05 5.02 -4.55
N ASP A 113 -8.93 4.09 -4.25
CA ASP A 113 -9.60 3.99 -2.95
C ASP A 113 -8.79 2.98 -2.10
N PHE A 114 -8.17 3.47 -1.04
CA PHE A 114 -7.36 2.68 -0.12
C PHE A 114 -8.19 1.98 0.95
N ASN A 115 -9.49 2.12 0.93
CA ASN A 115 -10.42 1.58 1.93
C ASN A 115 -10.08 2.06 3.37
N ASP A 116 -9.64 3.30 3.48
CA ASP A 116 -9.33 4.00 4.75
C ASP A 116 -10.45 4.95 5.18
N GLY A 117 -11.56 4.97 4.44
CA GLY A 117 -12.70 5.88 4.62
C GLY A 117 -12.61 7.18 3.83
N GLY A 118 -11.49 7.46 3.16
CA GLY A 118 -11.28 8.69 2.38
C GLY A 118 -11.77 8.62 0.93
N GLY A 119 -12.23 7.45 0.46
CA GLY A 119 -12.69 7.25 -0.90
C GLY A 119 -11.58 7.37 -1.97
N PHE A 120 -11.98 7.57 -3.22
CA PHE A 120 -11.03 7.67 -4.33
C PHE A 120 -10.19 8.94 -4.28
N ARG A 121 -8.86 8.77 -4.38
CA ARG A 121 -7.88 9.85 -4.48
C ARG A 121 -7.10 9.72 -5.76
N THR A 122 -6.92 10.85 -6.44
CA THR A 122 -6.04 10.91 -7.62
C THR A 122 -4.59 10.73 -7.18
N ILE A 123 -3.87 9.86 -7.86
CA ILE A 123 -2.44 9.63 -7.66
C ILE A 123 -1.64 10.01 -8.89
N THR A 124 -0.40 10.40 -8.67
CA THR A 124 0.58 10.67 -9.72
C THR A 124 1.64 9.58 -9.70
N LEU A 125 2.01 9.07 -10.88
CA LEU A 125 3.07 8.08 -11.00
C LEU A 125 4.38 8.60 -10.40
N GLY A 126 5.03 7.78 -9.59
CA GLY A 126 6.29 8.12 -8.94
C GLY A 126 6.17 9.05 -7.72
N GLN A 127 4.96 9.46 -7.33
CA GLN A 127 4.73 10.29 -6.15
C GLN A 127 4.18 9.44 -4.99
N PRO A 128 4.78 9.54 -3.78
CA PRO A 128 4.27 8.86 -2.61
C PRO A 128 2.96 9.48 -2.12
N ILE A 129 2.08 8.65 -1.56
CA ILE A 129 0.87 9.07 -0.89
C ILE A 129 0.81 8.45 0.51
N ASN A 130 0.54 9.28 1.52
CA ASN A 130 0.39 8.88 2.90
C ASN A 130 -1.06 8.49 3.19
N ILE A 131 -1.26 7.30 3.73
CA ILE A 131 -2.56 6.76 4.09
C ILE A 131 -2.55 6.41 5.57
N THR A 132 -3.61 6.77 6.30
CA THR A 132 -3.76 6.44 7.71
C THR A 132 -4.95 5.52 7.90
N TYR A 133 -4.68 4.30 8.37
CA TYR A 133 -5.70 3.35 8.78
C TYR A 133 -5.96 3.47 10.28
N THR A 134 -7.22 3.50 10.66
CA THR A 134 -7.67 3.59 12.06
C THR A 134 -8.16 2.26 12.63
N THR A 135 -8.26 1.22 11.80
CA THR A 135 -8.74 -0.11 12.20
C THR A 135 -7.89 -1.20 11.58
N ASN A 136 -7.57 -2.22 12.39
CA ASN A 136 -6.95 -3.45 11.93
C ASN A 136 -7.85 -4.22 10.96
N GLY A 137 -7.26 -5.17 10.24
CA GLY A 137 -7.96 -6.10 9.37
C GLY A 137 -7.74 -5.86 7.89
N ALA A 138 -8.49 -6.60 7.09
CA ALA A 138 -8.38 -6.58 5.65
C ALA A 138 -8.94 -5.29 5.04
N LYS A 139 -8.19 -4.73 4.08
CA LYS A 139 -8.59 -3.57 3.28
C LYS A 139 -8.55 -3.95 1.81
N ASN A 140 -9.64 -3.70 1.11
CA ASN A 140 -9.73 -3.91 -0.33
C ASN A 140 -9.43 -2.59 -1.04
N LEU A 141 -8.28 -2.50 -1.68
CA LEU A 141 -7.90 -1.35 -2.47
C LEU A 141 -8.52 -1.47 -3.86
N ILE A 142 -9.10 -0.39 -4.34
CA ILE A 142 -9.71 -0.33 -5.67
C ILE A 142 -8.97 0.73 -6.47
N VAL A 143 -8.45 0.34 -7.63
CA VAL A 143 -7.78 1.24 -8.56
C VAL A 143 -8.66 1.45 -9.79
N LYS A 144 -8.81 2.69 -10.17
CA LYS A 144 -9.54 3.13 -11.36
C LYS A 144 -8.60 3.91 -12.25
N VAL A 145 -8.46 3.47 -13.50
CA VAL A 145 -7.70 4.18 -14.54
C VAL A 145 -8.68 4.69 -15.58
N THR A 146 -8.66 5.99 -15.81
CA THR A 146 -9.48 6.65 -16.83
C THR A 146 -8.58 7.08 -17.98
N TYR A 147 -8.99 6.76 -19.19
CA TYR A 147 -8.26 7.10 -20.41
C TYR A 147 -8.87 8.32 -21.11
N ALA A 148 -8.10 8.95 -21.99
CA ALA A 148 -8.54 10.15 -22.72
C ALA A 148 -9.74 9.89 -23.63
N ASP A 149 -9.97 8.65 -24.06
CA ASP A 149 -11.14 8.22 -24.84
C ASP A 149 -12.39 7.99 -23.97
N GLY A 150 -12.30 8.24 -22.66
CA GLY A 150 -13.39 8.03 -21.70
C GLY A 150 -13.49 6.60 -21.17
N GLN A 151 -12.69 5.65 -21.68
CA GLN A 151 -12.68 4.29 -21.14
C GLN A 151 -12.21 4.31 -19.68
N VAL A 152 -12.88 3.52 -18.86
CA VAL A 152 -12.50 3.32 -17.45
C VAL A 152 -12.25 1.84 -17.23
N LEU A 153 -11.06 1.51 -16.74
CA LEU A 153 -10.70 0.18 -16.26
C LEU A 153 -10.52 0.18 -14.75
N GLN A 154 -10.88 -0.91 -14.12
CA GLN A 154 -10.83 -1.04 -12.67
C GLN A 154 -10.21 -2.37 -12.27
N SER A 155 -9.45 -2.35 -11.20
CA SER A 155 -8.85 -3.54 -10.58
C SER A 155 -8.87 -3.40 -9.08
N GLN A 156 -8.74 -4.51 -8.37
CA GLN A 156 -8.70 -4.52 -6.92
C GLN A 156 -7.55 -5.38 -6.41
N SER A 157 -7.06 -5.02 -5.23
CA SER A 157 -6.07 -5.78 -4.49
C SER A 157 -6.42 -5.73 -3.01
N ARG A 158 -5.86 -6.66 -2.22
CA ARG A 158 -6.17 -6.76 -0.79
C ARG A 158 -4.90 -6.68 0.03
N ILE A 159 -4.96 -5.92 1.12
CA ILE A 159 -3.93 -5.88 2.17
C ILE A 159 -4.56 -6.21 3.52
N ASN A 160 -3.71 -6.54 4.48
CA ASN A 160 -4.11 -6.75 5.86
C ASN A 160 -3.32 -5.80 6.77
N ILE A 161 -4.02 -4.99 7.55
CA ILE A 161 -3.42 -4.04 8.50
C ILE A 161 -3.45 -4.65 9.89
N THR A 162 -2.32 -4.61 10.59
CA THR A 162 -2.15 -5.14 11.95
C THR A 162 -1.48 -4.11 12.84
N ASN A 163 -1.56 -4.30 14.16
CA ASN A 163 -0.82 -3.54 15.18
C ASN A 163 -1.05 -2.01 15.18
N ILE A 164 -2.26 -1.55 14.78
CA ILE A 164 -2.58 -0.12 14.87
C ILE A 164 -2.48 0.36 16.32
N ASP A 165 -2.98 -0.42 17.27
CA ASP A 165 -3.01 -0.06 18.70
C ASP A 165 -1.62 -0.02 19.34
N ALA A 166 -0.64 -0.74 18.77
CA ALA A 166 0.74 -0.73 19.28
C ALA A 166 1.43 0.64 19.10
N GLN A 167 0.96 1.47 18.17
CA GLN A 167 1.48 2.84 17.98
C GLN A 167 0.77 3.87 18.86
N ALA A 168 -0.42 3.57 19.36
CA ALA A 168 -1.16 4.48 20.26
C ALA A 168 -0.53 4.57 21.65
N CYS A 169 0.37 3.66 22.01
CA CYS A 169 1.02 3.61 23.32
C CYS A 169 2.28 4.50 23.44
N SER A 170 2.49 5.48 22.57
CA SER A 170 3.62 6.43 22.73
C SER A 170 3.57 7.25 24.02
N ASN A 171 2.45 7.24 24.74
CA ASN A 171 2.24 7.89 26.03
C ASN A 171 2.04 6.92 27.21
N CYS A 172 2.29 5.62 27.03
CA CYS A 172 2.22 4.66 28.12
C CYS A 172 3.37 4.92 29.09
N ARG A 173 3.08 5.49 30.25
CA ARG A 173 4.03 5.57 31.36
C ARG A 173 4.14 4.19 32.01
N TYR A 174 5.35 3.65 32.03
CA TYR A 174 5.65 2.50 32.86
C TYR A 174 5.64 2.96 34.34
N SER A 175 4.59 2.62 35.06
CA SER A 175 4.61 2.68 36.51
C SER A 175 5.02 1.31 37.04
N ALA A 176 6.30 1.17 37.36
CA ALA A 176 6.73 0.00 38.15
C ALA A 176 6.06 0.05 39.51
N PRO A 177 5.38 -1.01 39.96
CA PRO A 177 4.98 -1.08 41.37
C PRO A 177 6.24 -1.16 42.22
N VAL A 178 6.41 -0.19 43.10
CA VAL A 178 7.43 -0.19 44.13
C VAL A 178 6.94 -1.17 45.20
N THR A 179 7.16 -2.44 45.04
CA THR A 179 7.37 -3.48 46.05
C THR A 179 7.07 -4.88 45.48
N GLU A 180 8.01 -5.75 45.78
CA GLU A 180 7.99 -7.22 45.70
C GLU A 180 8.29 -7.88 44.35
N PHE A 181 9.42 -8.55 44.39
CA PHE A 181 9.88 -9.58 43.48
C PHE A 181 8.83 -10.69 43.34
N SER A 182 8.17 -10.70 42.24
CA SER A 182 7.36 -11.71 41.54
C SER A 182 5.97 -11.19 41.25
N GLN A 183 5.80 -10.66 40.02
CA GLN A 183 4.64 -10.94 39.17
C GLN A 183 4.70 -10.11 37.89
N ARG A 184 4.17 -10.68 36.84
CA ARG A 184 4.08 -10.17 35.47
C ARG A 184 3.75 -8.68 35.41
N ALA A 185 4.55 -7.92 34.65
CA ALA A 185 4.22 -6.54 34.28
C ALA A 185 2.92 -6.52 33.46
N THR A 186 1.87 -5.97 34.02
CA THR A 186 0.63 -5.66 33.31
C THR A 186 0.71 -4.24 32.77
N PHE A 187 0.68 -4.07 31.46
CA PHE A 187 0.58 -2.76 30.82
C PHE A 187 -0.88 -2.29 30.88
N GLN A 188 -1.12 -1.18 31.55
CA GLN A 188 -2.41 -0.49 31.49
C GLN A 188 -2.25 0.83 30.75
N CYS A 189 -2.97 0.97 29.64
CA CYS A 189 -3.12 2.25 28.95
C CYS A 189 -4.32 2.99 29.57
N GLN A 190 -4.09 4.14 30.18
CA GLN A 190 -5.20 5.03 30.57
C GLN A 190 -5.43 6.07 29.49
N PRO A 191 -6.68 6.27 29.04
CA PRO A 191 -7.01 7.37 28.15
C PRO A 191 -6.88 8.69 28.90
N THR A 192 -6.16 9.64 28.32
CA THR A 192 -6.14 11.01 28.80
C THR A 192 -7.47 11.69 28.46
N LYS A 193 -8.06 12.33 29.49
CA LYS A 193 -9.24 13.20 29.36
C LYS A 193 -8.89 14.46 28.57
#